data_d2c6716d2e17ff63e70feb8cf8dcc86c
#
_entry.id   d2c6716d2e17ff63e70feb8cf8dcc86c
#
_cell.length_a   1.000
_cell.length_b   1.000
_cell.length_c   1.000
_cell.angle_alpha   90.00
_cell.angle_beta   90.00
_cell.angle_gamma   90.00
#
_symmetry.space_group_name_H-M   'P 1'
#
loop_
_entity.id
_entity.type
_entity.pdbx_description
1 polymer ?
#
loop_
_entity_poly.entity_id
_entity_poly.type
_entity_poly.pdbx_seq_one_letter_code
_entity_poly.pdbx_strand_id
1 'polypeptide(L)'
;MDHLKHLQQLQNIERIVLSGIVLANHKIEEVHSVLEPSDFYYPPNGLFFEIALKLHEEDCPIDENFIRQKMPKDKQIKEEDLVAIFAASPIDNIEAYVEEIKNASIKRKLFGLANTIREQALESAQKSSDILGAVEREVYALLNGSTIEGFRSIKEVLESAMDLITENQRKGSLEVTGIPTGFVQLDNYTSGFNKGSLVIIGARPSMGKTSLMMNMVLAALNDDRGVAVFSLEMSAEQLALRALSDLTSINMHDLESGRLDDDQWENLAKCYDHLSQKKLFFYDKSYVRIEQIRLQLRKLKSQHKELGIAFIDYLQLMSGSKATKERHEQIAEISRELKTLARELEIPIIALVQLNRSLENRDDKRPILSDIKDSGGIEQDADIVLFLYRGYIYQMRAEDNKIDKLKKEGKIEEAQELHLKVHEERRIHKQNGSIEEAEIIVAKNRNGATGTVYTRFNAPFTRYEDMPMDSHLEEGQETKVDYDIVTT
;
A
#
# COMPACT_ATOMS: atom_id res chain seq x y z
N MET A 1 19.91 7.58 -44.60
CA MET A 1 20.95 8.59 -44.29
C MET A 1 20.74 9.24 -42.92
N ASP A 2 19.52 9.51 -42.50
CA ASP A 2 19.30 10.20 -41.19
C ASP A 2 19.68 9.37 -39.98
N HIS A 3 19.48 8.06 -39.99
CA HIS A 3 19.81 7.19 -38.84
C HIS A 3 21.33 7.12 -38.57
N LEU A 4 22.17 7.03 -39.58
CA LEU A 4 23.63 7.03 -39.44
C LEU A 4 24.15 8.35 -38.89
N LYS A 5 23.59 9.48 -39.33
CA LYS A 5 23.92 10.80 -38.77
C LYS A 5 23.56 10.93 -37.30
N HIS A 6 22.39 10.42 -36.92
CA HIS A 6 21.95 10.42 -35.52
C HIS A 6 22.87 9.59 -34.63
N LEU A 7 23.32 8.42 -35.08
CA LEU A 7 24.26 7.59 -34.30
C LEU A 7 25.64 8.23 -34.15
N GLN A 8 26.12 8.93 -35.19
CA GLN A 8 27.37 9.70 -35.08
C GLN A 8 27.24 10.90 -34.13
N GLN A 9 26.10 11.57 -34.14
CA GLN A 9 25.81 12.63 -33.17
C GLN A 9 25.81 12.12 -31.74
N LEU A 10 25.15 10.99 -31.48
CA LEU A 10 25.11 10.36 -30.15
C LEU A 10 26.53 9.99 -29.67
N GLN A 11 27.33 9.38 -30.53
CA GLN A 11 28.73 9.06 -30.21
C GLN A 11 29.56 10.31 -29.86
N ASN A 12 29.30 11.43 -30.52
CA ASN A 12 29.94 12.70 -30.18
C ASN A 12 29.46 13.25 -28.82
N ILE A 13 28.17 13.17 -28.53
CA ILE A 13 27.60 13.56 -27.24
C ILE A 13 28.25 12.76 -26.11
N GLU A 14 28.39 11.46 -26.26
CA GLU A 14 29.05 10.58 -25.30
C GLU A 14 30.50 11.02 -25.04
N ARG A 15 31.27 11.33 -26.10
CA ARG A 15 32.67 11.80 -25.98
C ARG A 15 32.77 13.14 -25.25
N ILE A 16 31.83 14.06 -25.47
CA ILE A 16 31.78 15.36 -24.78
C ILE A 16 31.57 15.14 -23.27
N VAL A 17 30.67 14.24 -22.87
CA VAL A 17 30.43 13.91 -21.45
C VAL A 17 31.69 13.31 -20.82
N LEU A 18 32.34 12.35 -21.50
CA LEU A 18 33.57 11.72 -21.01
C LEU A 18 34.74 12.71 -20.90
N SER A 19 34.90 13.60 -21.87
CA SER A 19 35.89 14.69 -21.83
C SER A 19 35.60 15.65 -20.68
N GLY A 20 34.33 15.93 -20.40
CA GLY A 20 33.90 16.73 -19.25
C GLY A 20 34.32 16.12 -17.89
N ILE A 21 34.23 14.79 -17.76
CA ILE A 21 34.67 14.05 -16.56
C ILE A 21 36.21 14.15 -16.42
N VAL A 22 36.95 13.99 -17.50
CA VAL A 22 38.43 14.11 -17.48
C VAL A 22 38.84 15.49 -17.06
N LEU A 23 38.20 16.54 -17.56
CA LEU A 23 38.52 17.92 -17.21
C LEU A 23 38.19 18.25 -15.74
N ALA A 24 37.09 17.70 -15.23
CA ALA A 24 36.57 17.95 -13.89
C ALA A 24 36.13 16.65 -13.24
N ASN A 25 37.06 15.94 -12.59
CA ASN A 25 36.85 14.58 -12.09
C ASN A 25 35.65 14.46 -11.13
N HIS A 26 35.29 15.52 -10.38
CA HIS A 26 34.11 15.52 -9.50
C HIS A 26 32.79 15.36 -10.24
N LYS A 27 32.72 15.66 -11.55
CA LYS A 27 31.52 15.47 -12.36
C LYS A 27 31.15 13.99 -12.57
N ILE A 28 32.06 13.06 -12.28
CA ILE A 28 31.79 11.62 -12.42
C ILE A 28 30.65 11.16 -11.53
N GLU A 29 30.52 11.71 -10.31
CA GLU A 29 29.42 11.37 -9.39
C GLU A 29 28.07 11.81 -9.96
N GLU A 30 28.02 13.04 -10.52
CA GLU A 30 26.83 13.57 -11.18
C GLU A 30 26.41 12.70 -12.37
N VAL A 31 27.37 12.33 -13.24
CA VAL A 31 27.10 11.47 -14.40
C VAL A 31 26.69 10.06 -13.97
N HIS A 32 27.37 9.49 -12.98
CA HIS A 32 27.09 8.14 -12.48
C HIS A 32 25.73 8.03 -11.77
N SER A 33 25.23 9.12 -11.18
CA SER A 33 23.89 9.16 -10.61
C SER A 33 22.78 8.89 -11.65
N VAL A 34 23.06 9.10 -12.95
CA VAL A 34 22.10 8.98 -14.05
C VAL A 34 22.47 7.87 -15.04
N LEU A 35 23.77 7.71 -15.36
CA LEU A 35 24.26 6.81 -16.40
C LEU A 35 25.06 5.64 -15.84
N GLU A 36 24.87 4.49 -16.46
CA GLU A 36 25.70 3.30 -16.27
C GLU A 36 26.58 3.08 -17.52
N PRO A 37 27.68 2.29 -17.43
CA PRO A 37 28.50 1.95 -18.60
C PRO A 37 27.71 1.32 -19.75
N SER A 38 26.63 0.59 -19.45
CA SER A 38 25.71 -0.03 -20.43
C SER A 38 24.82 1.00 -21.17
N ASP A 39 24.71 2.22 -20.68
CA ASP A 39 23.89 3.26 -21.30
C ASP A 39 24.59 3.92 -22.50
N PHE A 40 25.92 3.75 -22.62
CA PHE A 40 26.64 4.24 -23.78
C PHE A 40 26.35 3.40 -25.03
N TYR A 41 26.07 4.06 -26.15
CA TYR A 41 25.82 3.41 -27.42
C TYR A 41 27.10 2.80 -28.00
N TYR A 42 28.22 3.56 -27.92
CA TYR A 42 29.50 3.12 -28.45
C TYR A 42 30.29 2.36 -27.38
N PRO A 43 30.54 1.04 -27.55
CA PRO A 43 31.15 0.22 -26.52
C PRO A 43 32.49 0.73 -25.96
N PRO A 44 33.39 1.33 -26.77
CA PRO A 44 34.62 1.94 -26.22
C PRO A 44 34.37 3.09 -25.25
N ASN A 45 33.30 3.90 -25.46
CA ASN A 45 32.92 4.97 -24.55
C ASN A 45 32.39 4.41 -23.23
N GLY A 46 31.58 3.35 -23.27
CA GLY A 46 31.10 2.65 -22.07
C GLY A 46 32.25 2.03 -21.27
N LEU A 47 33.23 1.41 -21.94
CA LEU A 47 34.43 0.87 -21.30
C LEU A 47 35.29 1.98 -20.68
N PHE A 48 35.42 3.13 -21.35
CA PHE A 48 36.13 4.29 -20.78
C PHE A 48 35.44 4.75 -19.47
N PHE A 49 34.12 4.85 -19.49
CA PHE A 49 33.36 5.25 -18.30
C PHE A 49 33.49 4.21 -17.16
N GLU A 50 33.47 2.91 -17.47
CA GLU A 50 33.72 1.85 -16.47
C GLU A 50 35.10 1.99 -15.82
N ILE A 51 36.15 2.29 -16.61
CA ILE A 51 37.51 2.51 -16.10
C ILE A 51 37.56 3.77 -15.26
N ALA A 52 36.90 4.86 -15.70
CA ALA A 52 36.83 6.11 -14.96
C ALA A 52 36.17 5.95 -13.59
N LEU A 53 35.08 5.16 -13.50
CA LEU A 53 34.42 4.83 -12.24
C LEU A 53 35.37 4.08 -11.28
N LYS A 54 36.11 3.09 -11.78
CA LYS A 54 37.09 2.34 -10.96
C LYS A 54 38.22 3.22 -10.45
N LEU A 55 38.69 4.17 -11.28
CA LEU A 55 39.70 5.13 -10.84
C LEU A 55 39.16 6.07 -9.75
N HIS A 56 37.90 6.49 -9.89
CA HIS A 56 37.26 7.31 -8.86
C HIS A 56 37.07 6.56 -7.54
N GLU A 57 36.63 5.28 -7.57
CA GLU A 57 36.54 4.42 -6.39
C GLU A 57 37.89 4.20 -5.69
N GLU A 58 38.97 4.16 -6.46
CA GLU A 58 40.33 4.02 -5.95
C GLU A 58 40.99 5.36 -5.54
N ASP A 59 40.22 6.47 -5.57
CA ASP A 59 40.71 7.84 -5.31
C ASP A 59 41.91 8.25 -6.21
N CYS A 60 41.91 7.76 -7.46
CA CYS A 60 42.91 8.02 -8.47
C CYS A 60 42.43 9.11 -9.45
N PRO A 61 43.34 9.95 -9.99
CA PRO A 61 42.99 10.92 -11.03
C PRO A 61 42.43 10.23 -12.30
N ILE A 62 41.41 10.83 -12.89
CA ILE A 62 40.87 10.38 -14.16
C ILE A 62 41.55 11.17 -15.27
N ASP A 63 42.68 10.65 -15.73
CA ASP A 63 43.47 11.23 -16.82
C ASP A 63 43.93 10.17 -17.83
N GLU A 64 44.55 10.60 -18.89
CA GLU A 64 45.00 9.74 -19.98
C GLU A 64 45.94 8.63 -19.49
N ASN A 65 46.86 8.93 -18.56
CA ASN A 65 47.88 7.99 -18.08
C ASN A 65 47.23 6.88 -17.24
N PHE A 66 46.39 7.26 -16.31
CA PHE A 66 45.69 6.30 -15.43
C PHE A 66 44.65 5.47 -16.19
N ILE A 67 43.90 6.05 -17.14
CA ILE A 67 42.98 5.31 -18.01
C ILE A 67 43.75 4.23 -18.81
N ARG A 68 44.91 4.60 -19.41
CA ARG A 68 45.76 3.66 -20.16
C ARG A 68 46.30 2.55 -19.26
N GLN A 69 46.71 2.87 -18.05
CA GLN A 69 47.27 1.91 -17.08
C GLN A 69 46.22 0.92 -16.59
N LYS A 70 44.99 1.35 -16.40
CA LYS A 70 43.88 0.51 -15.88
C LYS A 70 43.09 -0.23 -16.96
N MET A 71 43.45 -0.09 -18.23
CA MET A 71 42.80 -0.82 -19.31
C MET A 71 42.95 -2.34 -19.16
N PRO A 72 41.84 -3.09 -19.20
CA PRO A 72 41.88 -4.56 -19.15
C PRO A 72 42.67 -5.13 -20.33
N LYS A 73 43.44 -6.19 -20.11
CA LYS A 73 44.27 -6.83 -21.15
C LYS A 73 43.44 -7.49 -22.27
N ASP A 74 42.23 -7.87 -21.97
CA ASP A 74 41.26 -8.56 -22.83
C ASP A 74 40.34 -7.61 -23.60
N LYS A 75 40.22 -6.36 -23.15
CA LYS A 75 39.39 -5.32 -23.76
C LYS A 75 40.18 -4.04 -23.89
N GLN A 76 40.59 -3.70 -25.10
CA GLN A 76 41.33 -2.46 -25.33
C GLN A 76 40.52 -1.44 -26.11
N ILE A 77 40.58 -0.18 -25.67
CA ILE A 77 40.07 0.96 -26.42
C ILE A 77 41.14 1.31 -27.46
N LYS A 78 40.73 1.45 -28.72
CA LYS A 78 41.65 1.85 -29.77
C LYS A 78 42.21 3.24 -29.54
N GLU A 79 43.45 3.46 -29.97
CA GLU A 79 44.12 4.76 -29.88
C GLU A 79 43.28 5.90 -30.48
N GLU A 80 42.66 5.65 -31.65
CA GLU A 80 41.79 6.63 -32.31
C GLU A 80 40.60 7.07 -31.45
N ASP A 81 40.00 6.13 -30.68
CA ASP A 81 38.87 6.41 -29.81
C ASP A 81 39.29 7.19 -28.56
N LEU A 82 40.44 6.85 -27.97
CA LEU A 82 40.97 7.59 -26.85
C LEU A 82 41.28 9.04 -27.23
N VAL A 83 41.99 9.22 -28.34
CA VAL A 83 42.31 10.57 -28.89
C VAL A 83 41.00 11.34 -29.16
N ALA A 84 39.98 10.68 -29.68
CA ALA A 84 38.69 11.31 -29.96
C ALA A 84 37.93 11.74 -28.67
N ILE A 85 38.08 10.98 -27.56
CA ILE A 85 37.50 11.37 -26.26
C ILE A 85 38.26 12.57 -25.67
N PHE A 86 39.61 12.54 -25.61
CA PHE A 86 40.42 13.61 -25.06
C PHE A 86 40.41 14.89 -25.90
N ALA A 87 40.21 14.77 -27.23
CA ALA A 87 40.10 15.91 -28.12
C ALA A 87 38.70 16.52 -28.21
N ALA A 88 37.70 15.88 -27.61
CA ALA A 88 36.36 16.44 -27.56
C ALA A 88 36.34 17.71 -26.71
N SER A 89 35.63 18.76 -27.18
CA SER A 89 35.53 20.02 -26.45
C SER A 89 34.60 19.83 -25.24
N PRO A 90 35.10 19.89 -24.00
CA PRO A 90 34.26 19.74 -22.83
C PRO A 90 33.33 20.94 -22.67
N ILE A 91 32.16 20.70 -22.10
CA ILE A 91 31.12 21.71 -21.85
C ILE A 91 30.86 21.73 -20.34
N ASP A 92 30.66 22.93 -19.77
CA ASP A 92 30.42 23.08 -18.32
C ASP A 92 29.07 22.47 -17.90
N ASN A 93 28.06 22.65 -18.68
CA ASN A 93 26.72 22.04 -18.40
C ASN A 93 26.57 20.75 -19.20
N ILE A 94 26.87 19.60 -18.57
CA ILE A 94 26.76 18.27 -19.16
C ILE A 94 25.40 17.60 -18.97
N GLU A 95 24.54 18.15 -18.08
CA GLU A 95 23.25 17.54 -17.71
C GLU A 95 22.36 17.21 -18.92
N ALA A 96 22.20 18.16 -19.86
CA ALA A 96 21.39 17.94 -21.06
C ALA A 96 21.93 16.81 -21.96
N TYR A 97 23.25 16.63 -22.01
CA TYR A 97 23.88 15.54 -22.77
C TYR A 97 23.77 14.20 -22.04
N VAL A 98 23.86 14.19 -20.73
CA VAL A 98 23.63 13.01 -19.88
C VAL A 98 22.21 12.52 -20.06
N GLU A 99 21.22 13.44 -20.06
CA GLU A 99 19.81 13.11 -20.30
C GLU A 99 19.58 12.56 -21.72
N GLU A 100 20.23 13.11 -22.74
CA GLU A 100 20.12 12.61 -24.13
C GLU A 100 20.70 11.19 -24.27
N ILE A 101 21.85 10.90 -23.65
CA ILE A 101 22.43 9.54 -23.60
C ILE A 101 21.44 8.57 -22.91
N LYS A 102 20.86 8.98 -21.77
CA LYS A 102 19.88 8.16 -21.05
C LYS A 102 18.66 7.87 -21.88
N ASN A 103 18.09 8.90 -22.53
CA ASN A 103 16.95 8.75 -23.43
C ASN A 103 17.24 7.80 -24.59
N ALA A 104 18.42 7.93 -25.20
CA ALA A 104 18.85 7.03 -26.28
C ALA A 104 19.03 5.60 -25.77
N SER A 105 19.54 5.40 -24.58
CA SER A 105 19.67 4.08 -23.94
C SER A 105 18.29 3.45 -23.68
N ILE A 106 17.36 4.19 -23.11
CA ILE A 106 15.99 3.71 -22.87
C ILE A 106 15.32 3.28 -24.18
N LYS A 107 15.46 4.07 -25.25
CA LYS A 107 14.94 3.72 -26.58
C LYS A 107 15.53 2.42 -27.11
N ARG A 108 16.84 2.17 -26.92
CA ARG A 108 17.51 0.91 -27.32
C ARG A 108 16.98 -0.28 -26.48
N LYS A 109 16.85 -0.11 -25.17
CA LYS A 109 16.31 -1.13 -24.26
C LYS A 109 14.86 -1.49 -24.63
N LEU A 110 14.02 -0.50 -24.96
CA LEU A 110 12.66 -0.70 -25.46
C LEU A 110 12.64 -1.46 -26.80
N PHE A 111 13.54 -1.15 -27.73
CA PHE A 111 13.67 -1.88 -28.98
C PHE A 111 14.09 -3.34 -28.75
N GLY A 112 15.04 -3.58 -27.84
CA GLY A 112 15.44 -4.92 -27.42
C GLY A 112 14.25 -5.70 -26.85
N LEU A 113 13.52 -5.10 -25.91
CA LEU A 113 12.32 -5.68 -25.31
C LEU A 113 11.26 -6.04 -26.37
N ALA A 114 11.02 -5.16 -27.34
CA ALA A 114 10.08 -5.44 -28.44
C ALA A 114 10.48 -6.68 -29.26
N ASN A 115 11.79 -6.88 -29.50
CA ASN A 115 12.29 -8.08 -30.17
C ASN A 115 12.10 -9.34 -29.31
N THR A 116 12.41 -9.27 -28.03
CA THR A 116 12.20 -10.38 -27.07
C THR A 116 10.71 -10.76 -26.98
N ILE A 117 9.82 -9.79 -26.91
CA ILE A 117 8.36 -10.01 -26.94
C ILE A 117 7.95 -10.73 -28.22
N ARG A 118 8.47 -10.29 -29.36
CA ARG A 118 8.15 -10.91 -30.64
C ARG A 118 8.60 -12.38 -30.70
N GLU A 119 9.80 -12.68 -30.20
CA GLU A 119 10.32 -14.04 -30.17
C GLU A 119 9.50 -14.93 -29.23
N GLN A 120 9.24 -14.49 -28.00
CA GLN A 120 8.45 -15.23 -27.03
C GLN A 120 7.00 -15.44 -27.48
N ALA A 121 6.40 -14.48 -28.17
CA ALA A 121 5.03 -14.59 -28.70
C ALA A 121 4.91 -15.62 -29.84
N LEU A 122 6.02 -15.92 -30.53
CA LEU A 122 6.08 -16.95 -31.57
C LEU A 122 6.34 -18.35 -31.01
N GLU A 123 6.84 -18.46 -29.77
CA GLU A 123 7.08 -19.75 -29.10
C GLU A 123 5.77 -20.31 -28.54
N SER A 124 5.27 -21.41 -29.11
CA SER A 124 4.00 -22.03 -28.73
C SER A 124 3.96 -22.65 -27.34
N ALA A 125 5.11 -22.79 -26.65
CA ALA A 125 5.23 -23.43 -25.34
C ALA A 125 4.99 -22.47 -24.15
N GLN A 126 5.09 -21.16 -24.33
CA GLN A 126 4.92 -20.16 -23.26
C GLN A 126 3.47 -19.68 -23.18
N LYS A 127 2.97 -19.53 -21.94
CA LYS A 127 1.65 -18.95 -21.72
C LYS A 127 1.71 -17.44 -21.89
N SER A 128 0.72 -16.87 -22.56
CA SER A 128 0.61 -15.42 -22.76
C SER A 128 0.64 -14.60 -21.46
N SER A 129 0.11 -15.16 -20.36
CA SER A 129 0.19 -14.53 -19.02
C SER A 129 1.62 -14.35 -18.52
N ASP A 130 2.50 -15.31 -18.81
CA ASP A 130 3.90 -15.30 -18.35
C ASP A 130 4.72 -14.29 -19.15
N ILE A 131 4.44 -14.19 -20.47
CA ILE A 131 5.03 -13.18 -21.35
C ILE A 131 4.61 -11.78 -20.90
N LEU A 132 3.32 -11.55 -20.66
CA LEU A 132 2.81 -10.27 -20.18
C LEU A 132 3.44 -9.85 -18.83
N GLY A 133 3.57 -10.78 -17.89
CA GLY A 133 4.22 -10.52 -16.62
C GLY A 133 5.72 -10.21 -16.73
N ALA A 134 6.41 -10.82 -17.71
CA ALA A 134 7.81 -10.50 -17.99
C ALA A 134 7.96 -9.10 -18.59
N VAL A 135 7.11 -8.76 -19.56
CA VAL A 135 7.08 -7.43 -20.20
C VAL A 135 6.79 -6.34 -19.17
N GLU A 136 5.82 -6.56 -18.28
CA GLU A 136 5.49 -5.60 -17.21
C GLU A 136 6.70 -5.31 -16.33
N ARG A 137 7.43 -6.34 -15.88
CA ARG A 137 8.63 -6.17 -15.05
C ARG A 137 9.72 -5.38 -15.75
N GLU A 138 9.99 -5.69 -17.01
CA GLU A 138 11.01 -5.01 -17.81
C GLU A 138 10.65 -3.54 -18.07
N VAL A 139 9.40 -3.25 -18.44
CA VAL A 139 8.93 -1.87 -18.63
C VAL A 139 9.01 -1.09 -17.32
N TYR A 140 8.64 -1.72 -16.20
CA TYR A 140 8.72 -1.08 -14.89
C TYR A 140 10.17 -0.78 -14.49
N ALA A 141 11.10 -1.70 -14.74
CA ALA A 141 12.53 -1.48 -14.52
C ALA A 141 13.07 -0.31 -15.36
N LEU A 142 12.59 -0.17 -16.61
CA LEU A 142 12.97 0.96 -17.47
C LEU A 142 12.41 2.31 -17.00
N LEU A 143 11.19 2.32 -16.42
CA LEU A 143 10.53 3.54 -15.92
C LEU A 143 11.17 4.08 -14.64
N ASN A 144 11.62 3.20 -13.75
CA ASN A 144 12.15 3.61 -12.45
C ASN A 144 13.64 3.89 -12.44
N GLY A 145 14.30 3.71 -13.60
CA GLY A 145 15.76 3.76 -13.67
C GLY A 145 16.39 2.66 -12.81
N SER A 146 17.62 2.33 -13.04
CA SER A 146 18.41 1.51 -12.12
C SER A 146 18.76 2.35 -10.88
N THR A 147 17.78 2.63 -10.04
CA THR A 147 18.08 2.87 -8.64
C THR A 147 18.54 1.50 -8.15
N ILE A 148 19.84 1.26 -8.22
CA ILE A 148 20.47 0.25 -7.38
C ILE A 148 19.97 0.59 -6.00
N GLU A 149 19.11 -0.26 -5.40
CA GLU A 149 18.85 -0.19 -3.96
C GLU A 149 20.18 -0.50 -3.27
N GLY A 150 21.05 0.50 -3.23
CA GLY A 150 22.34 0.47 -2.56
C GLY A 150 22.15 0.78 -1.08
N PHE A 151 23.20 0.50 -0.30
CA PHE A 151 23.28 0.98 1.09
C PHE A 151 23.21 2.52 1.09
N ARG A 152 22.25 3.08 1.82
CA ARG A 152 22.22 4.52 2.09
C ARG A 152 23.21 4.85 3.18
N SER A 153 23.96 5.93 3.01
CA SER A 153 24.85 6.41 4.06
C SER A 153 24.06 6.87 5.29
N ILE A 154 24.67 6.79 6.46
CA ILE A 154 24.02 7.29 7.69
C ILE A 154 23.65 8.77 7.57
N LYS A 155 24.44 9.56 6.84
CA LYS A 155 24.18 10.98 6.59
C LYS A 155 22.86 11.17 5.85
N GLU A 156 22.64 10.48 4.72
CA GLU A 156 21.40 10.55 3.93
C GLU A 156 20.18 10.08 4.74
N VAL A 157 20.35 9.03 5.58
CA VAL A 157 19.29 8.54 6.45
C VAL A 157 18.92 9.58 7.52
N LEU A 158 19.91 10.23 8.13
CA LEU A 158 19.69 11.27 9.13
C LEU A 158 19.05 12.52 8.52
N GLU A 159 19.47 12.95 7.34
CA GLU A 159 18.86 14.07 6.61
C GLU A 159 17.37 13.78 6.36
N SER A 160 17.05 12.60 5.80
CA SER A 160 15.65 12.19 5.59
C SER A 160 14.85 12.10 6.88
N ALA A 161 15.46 11.66 7.99
CA ALA A 161 14.80 11.60 9.29
C ALA A 161 14.53 13.00 9.86
N MET A 162 15.46 13.94 9.70
CA MET A 162 15.26 15.33 10.12
C MET A 162 14.17 16.03 9.31
N ASP A 163 14.09 15.77 8.01
CA ASP A 163 13.01 16.28 7.16
C ASP A 163 11.65 15.77 7.64
N LEU A 164 11.56 14.47 7.96
CA LEU A 164 10.34 13.85 8.49
C LEU A 164 9.92 14.48 9.82
N ILE A 165 10.87 14.69 10.75
CA ILE A 165 10.60 15.33 12.04
C ILE A 165 10.10 16.77 11.82
N THR A 166 10.73 17.50 10.90
CA THR A 166 10.35 18.88 10.59
C THR A 166 8.97 18.97 9.96
N GLU A 167 8.64 18.05 9.06
CA GLU A 167 7.31 17.94 8.46
C GLU A 167 6.23 17.65 9.53
N ASN A 168 6.50 16.68 10.41
CA ASN A 168 5.59 16.33 11.50
C ASN A 168 5.41 17.49 12.50
N GLN A 169 6.48 18.23 12.80
CA GLN A 169 6.39 19.41 13.66
C GLN A 169 5.53 20.52 13.05
N ARG A 170 5.55 20.69 11.73
CA ARG A 170 4.71 21.68 11.01
C ARG A 170 3.22 21.34 11.07
N LYS A 171 2.88 20.03 11.10
CA LYS A 171 1.50 19.57 11.22
C LYS A 171 0.88 19.87 12.60
N GLY A 172 1.68 20.11 13.61
CA GLY A 172 1.23 20.41 14.98
C GLY A 172 0.98 19.16 15.84
N SER A 173 0.92 19.35 17.15
CA SER A 173 0.79 18.25 18.13
C SER A 173 -0.58 17.57 18.16
N LEU A 174 -1.57 18.08 17.46
CA LEU A 174 -2.94 17.57 17.38
C LEU A 174 -3.22 16.78 16.08
N GLU A 175 -2.32 16.86 15.10
CA GLU A 175 -2.51 16.16 13.83
C GLU A 175 -1.75 14.83 13.82
N VAL A 176 -2.41 13.82 13.28
CA VAL A 176 -1.85 12.47 13.10
C VAL A 176 -0.75 12.51 12.06
N THR A 177 0.35 11.79 12.30
CA THR A 177 1.49 11.77 11.36
C THR A 177 1.16 11.02 10.06
N GLY A 178 0.38 9.94 10.18
CA GLY A 178 -0.15 9.14 9.07
C GLY A 178 -1.50 9.66 8.55
N ILE A 179 -2.17 8.83 7.75
CA ILE A 179 -3.54 9.10 7.29
C ILE A 179 -4.50 8.78 8.45
N PRO A 180 -5.39 9.70 8.83
CA PRO A 180 -6.32 9.50 9.94
C PRO A 180 -7.20 8.27 9.74
N THR A 181 -7.43 7.51 10.80
CA THR A 181 -8.33 6.34 10.78
C THR A 181 -9.80 6.75 10.86
N GLY A 182 -10.08 7.95 11.32
CA GLY A 182 -11.42 8.46 11.63
C GLY A 182 -11.86 8.18 13.07
N PHE A 183 -10.99 7.58 13.90
CA PHE A 183 -11.23 7.28 15.31
C PHE A 183 -10.10 7.85 16.16
N VAL A 184 -10.43 8.84 16.99
CA VAL A 184 -9.42 9.57 17.80
C VAL A 184 -8.59 8.65 18.68
N GLN A 185 -9.23 7.70 19.37
CA GLN A 185 -8.51 6.76 20.22
C GLN A 185 -7.63 5.80 19.41
N LEU A 186 -8.07 5.34 18.23
CA LEU A 186 -7.27 4.48 17.36
C LEU A 186 -6.06 5.23 16.80
N ASP A 187 -6.25 6.50 16.44
CA ASP A 187 -5.18 7.37 15.98
C ASP A 187 -4.12 7.61 17.08
N ASN A 188 -4.51 7.69 18.35
CA ASN A 188 -3.57 7.76 19.48
C ASN A 188 -2.70 6.49 19.59
N TYR A 189 -3.23 5.30 19.28
CA TYR A 189 -2.44 4.06 19.27
C TYR A 189 -1.55 3.94 18.04
N THR A 190 -2.05 4.34 16.87
CA THR A 190 -1.41 4.04 15.57
C THR A 190 -0.67 5.22 14.95
N SER A 191 -0.93 6.45 15.43
CA SER A 191 -0.53 7.70 14.79
C SER A 191 -1.05 7.80 13.35
N GLY A 192 -2.21 7.19 13.07
CA GLY A 192 -2.77 7.01 11.74
C GLY A 192 -2.08 5.92 10.93
N PHE A 193 -2.44 5.81 9.65
CA PHE A 193 -1.86 4.83 8.75
C PHE A 193 -0.65 5.41 8.01
N ASN A 194 0.54 4.92 8.35
CA ASN A 194 1.80 5.42 7.80
C ASN A 194 2.08 4.85 6.40
N LYS A 195 2.78 5.64 5.56
CA LYS A 195 3.26 5.23 4.24
C LYS A 195 4.01 3.90 4.29
N GLY A 196 3.77 3.03 3.31
CA GLY A 196 4.44 1.74 3.20
C GLY A 196 4.02 0.71 4.24
N SER A 197 2.98 0.98 5.07
CA SER A 197 2.47 0.02 6.04
C SER A 197 1.44 -0.93 5.44
N LEU A 198 1.46 -2.18 5.93
CA LEU A 198 0.40 -3.16 5.72
C LEU A 198 -0.42 -3.27 7.00
N VAL A 199 -1.70 -2.93 6.91
CA VAL A 199 -2.67 -3.01 8.01
C VAL A 199 -3.65 -4.13 7.73
N ILE A 200 -3.88 -4.98 8.71
CA ILE A 200 -4.84 -6.08 8.62
C ILE A 200 -6.02 -5.79 9.54
N ILE A 201 -7.23 -5.90 9.02
CA ILE A 201 -8.47 -5.81 9.80
C ILE A 201 -9.15 -7.17 9.79
N GLY A 202 -9.13 -7.86 10.92
CA GLY A 202 -9.72 -9.19 11.08
C GLY A 202 -11.07 -9.16 11.80
N ALA A 203 -12.06 -9.87 11.26
CA ALA A 203 -13.35 -10.02 11.91
C ALA A 203 -14.05 -11.32 11.56
N ARG A 204 -14.99 -11.75 12.42
CA ARG A 204 -15.99 -12.76 12.05
C ARG A 204 -17.09 -12.13 11.18
N PRO A 205 -17.81 -12.93 10.37
CA PRO A 205 -18.97 -12.43 9.61
C PRO A 205 -19.97 -11.69 10.48
N SER A 206 -20.55 -10.63 9.94
CA SER A 206 -21.55 -9.76 10.58
C SER A 206 -21.00 -8.81 11.68
N MET A 207 -19.68 -8.76 11.91
CA MET A 207 -19.08 -7.82 12.84
C MET A 207 -18.96 -6.39 12.29
N GLY A 208 -19.29 -6.13 11.03
CA GLY A 208 -19.22 -4.80 10.43
C GLY A 208 -17.85 -4.45 9.86
N LYS A 209 -17.05 -5.44 9.43
CA LYS A 209 -15.72 -5.25 8.84
C LYS A 209 -15.71 -4.23 7.69
N THR A 210 -16.61 -4.41 6.71
CA THR A 210 -16.76 -3.51 5.55
C THR A 210 -17.27 -2.12 5.98
N SER A 211 -18.08 -2.04 7.03
CA SER A 211 -18.55 -0.75 7.59
C SER A 211 -17.38 0.04 8.18
N LEU A 212 -16.54 -0.60 9.01
CA LEU A 212 -15.33 0.04 9.54
C LEU A 212 -14.39 0.49 8.41
N MET A 213 -14.21 -0.33 7.39
CA MET A 213 -13.44 0.05 6.20
C MET A 213 -14.01 1.32 5.56
N MET A 214 -15.33 1.40 5.37
CA MET A 214 -15.96 2.58 4.76
C MET A 214 -15.82 3.83 5.62
N ASN A 215 -15.90 3.73 6.95
CA ASN A 215 -15.60 4.86 7.83
C ASN A 215 -14.15 5.37 7.63
N MET A 216 -13.17 4.44 7.55
CA MET A 216 -11.77 4.80 7.29
C MET A 216 -11.56 5.38 5.88
N VAL A 217 -12.30 4.87 4.87
CA VAL A 217 -12.32 5.45 3.52
C VAL A 217 -12.78 6.90 3.55
N LEU A 218 -13.89 7.18 4.24
CA LEU A 218 -14.44 8.53 4.37
C LEU A 218 -13.48 9.46 5.13
N ALA A 219 -12.84 8.98 6.18
CA ALA A 219 -11.83 9.72 6.92
C ALA A 219 -10.63 10.11 6.04
N ALA A 220 -10.12 9.18 5.24
CA ALA A 220 -9.04 9.44 4.29
C ALA A 220 -9.43 10.44 3.19
N LEU A 221 -10.68 10.39 2.71
CA LEU A 221 -11.22 11.36 1.75
C LEU A 221 -11.36 12.77 2.35
N ASN A 222 -11.66 12.87 3.64
CA ASN A 222 -11.71 14.14 4.37
C ASN A 222 -10.31 14.74 4.59
N ASP A 223 -9.26 13.90 4.63
CA ASP A 223 -7.85 14.32 4.62
C ASP A 223 -7.32 14.60 3.18
N ASP A 224 -8.22 14.77 2.22
CA ASP A 224 -7.94 15.03 0.79
C ASP A 224 -7.03 14.01 0.12
N ARG A 225 -7.01 12.77 0.63
CA ARG A 225 -6.29 11.66 0.02
C ARG A 225 -7.14 10.98 -1.06
N GLY A 226 -6.50 10.63 -2.16
CA GLY A 226 -7.09 9.70 -3.12
C GLY A 226 -7.15 8.30 -2.50
N VAL A 227 -8.27 7.61 -2.66
CA VAL A 227 -8.53 6.30 -2.07
C VAL A 227 -8.86 5.28 -3.15
N ALA A 228 -8.21 4.12 -3.11
CA ALA A 228 -8.53 2.97 -3.95
C ALA A 228 -9.19 1.87 -3.11
N VAL A 229 -10.32 1.33 -3.55
CA VAL A 229 -11.05 0.25 -2.89
C VAL A 229 -11.20 -0.93 -3.84
N PHE A 230 -10.57 -2.05 -3.50
CA PHE A 230 -10.79 -3.33 -4.16
C PHE A 230 -11.84 -4.11 -3.38
N SER A 231 -13.05 -4.21 -3.93
CA SER A 231 -14.15 -4.95 -3.34
C SER A 231 -14.35 -6.25 -4.10
N LEU A 232 -14.11 -7.37 -3.43
CA LEU A 232 -14.24 -8.70 -4.03
C LEU A 232 -15.53 -9.42 -3.61
N GLU A 233 -16.24 -8.88 -2.62
CA GLU A 233 -17.46 -9.43 -2.07
C GLU A 233 -18.71 -8.60 -2.44
N MET A 234 -18.57 -7.27 -2.44
CA MET A 234 -19.69 -6.34 -2.67
C MET A 234 -19.47 -5.51 -3.93
N SER A 235 -20.56 -5.10 -4.60
CA SER A 235 -20.47 -4.18 -5.73
C SER A 235 -20.12 -2.75 -5.27
N ALA A 236 -19.61 -1.95 -6.20
CA ALA A 236 -19.28 -0.55 -5.94
C ALA A 236 -20.52 0.26 -5.52
N GLU A 237 -21.69 -0.04 -6.10
CA GLU A 237 -22.97 0.61 -5.77
C GLU A 237 -23.37 0.33 -4.32
N GLN A 238 -23.20 -0.92 -3.84
CA GLN A 238 -23.50 -1.27 -2.46
C GLN A 238 -22.58 -0.53 -1.46
N LEU A 239 -21.31 -0.36 -1.80
CA LEU A 239 -20.38 0.42 -0.99
C LEU A 239 -20.72 1.91 -1.02
N ALA A 240 -21.12 2.44 -2.18
CA ALA A 240 -21.57 3.82 -2.32
C ALA A 240 -22.82 4.09 -1.47
N LEU A 241 -23.81 3.18 -1.47
CA LEU A 241 -25.00 3.29 -0.61
C LEU A 241 -24.64 3.30 0.88
N ARG A 242 -23.62 2.52 1.31
CA ARG A 242 -23.12 2.58 2.70
C ARG A 242 -22.49 3.91 3.02
N ALA A 243 -21.67 4.47 2.12
CA ALA A 243 -21.08 5.79 2.29
C ALA A 243 -22.17 6.89 2.38
N LEU A 244 -23.20 6.81 1.54
CA LEU A 244 -24.33 7.73 1.59
C LEU A 244 -25.12 7.60 2.90
N SER A 245 -25.42 6.37 3.34
CA SER A 245 -26.11 6.13 4.63
C SER A 245 -25.31 6.69 5.81
N ASP A 246 -23.99 6.48 5.81
CA ASP A 246 -23.09 7.01 6.84
C ASP A 246 -23.12 8.54 6.90
N LEU A 247 -22.93 9.21 5.77
CA LEU A 247 -22.82 10.66 5.70
C LEU A 247 -24.16 11.40 5.88
N THR A 248 -25.25 10.84 5.36
CA THR A 248 -26.57 11.49 5.42
C THR A 248 -27.37 11.12 6.66
N SER A 249 -26.94 10.07 7.40
CA SER A 249 -27.74 9.46 8.47
C SER A 249 -29.14 9.04 8.02
N ILE A 250 -29.27 8.63 6.75
CA ILE A 250 -30.46 7.97 6.22
C ILE A 250 -30.28 6.46 6.41
N ASN A 251 -31.33 5.79 6.91
CA ASN A 251 -31.31 4.36 7.14
C ASN A 251 -31.00 3.61 5.84
N MET A 252 -30.09 2.64 5.90
CA MET A 252 -29.67 1.82 4.75
C MET A 252 -30.85 1.16 4.04
N HIS A 253 -31.85 0.68 4.79
CA HIS A 253 -33.05 0.06 4.23
C HIS A 253 -33.90 1.07 3.43
N ASP A 254 -33.95 2.33 3.88
CA ASP A 254 -34.74 3.38 3.19
C ASP A 254 -34.04 3.80 1.90
N LEU A 255 -32.71 3.88 1.91
CA LEU A 255 -31.90 4.09 0.70
C LEU A 255 -32.09 2.95 -0.33
N GLU A 256 -31.99 1.69 0.12
CA GLU A 256 -32.15 0.53 -0.76
C GLU A 256 -33.58 0.40 -1.34
N SER A 257 -34.61 0.77 -0.54
CA SER A 257 -36.00 0.70 -0.96
C SER A 257 -36.51 1.96 -1.68
N GLY A 258 -35.70 3.04 -1.72
CA GLY A 258 -36.07 4.32 -2.32
C GLY A 258 -37.18 5.05 -1.55
N ARG A 259 -37.41 4.74 -0.27
CA ARG A 259 -38.43 5.36 0.58
C ARG A 259 -37.85 6.59 1.27
N LEU A 260 -37.73 7.68 0.51
CA LEU A 260 -37.13 8.91 0.98
C LEU A 260 -38.16 10.05 0.90
N ASP A 261 -38.16 10.92 1.91
CA ASP A 261 -38.90 12.17 1.87
C ASP A 261 -38.10 13.29 1.14
N ASP A 262 -38.70 14.42 0.95
CA ASP A 262 -38.10 15.51 0.18
C ASP A 262 -36.83 16.08 0.85
N ASP A 263 -36.79 16.15 2.19
CA ASP A 263 -35.62 16.61 2.96
C ASP A 263 -34.46 15.62 2.83
N GLN A 264 -34.75 14.34 2.87
CA GLN A 264 -33.78 13.27 2.67
C GLN A 264 -33.21 13.30 1.24
N TRP A 265 -34.05 13.55 0.23
CA TRP A 265 -33.60 13.71 -1.15
C TRP A 265 -32.69 14.93 -1.32
N GLU A 266 -33.00 16.06 -0.69
CA GLU A 266 -32.14 17.26 -0.72
C GLU A 266 -30.79 17.00 -0.05
N ASN A 267 -30.78 16.32 1.10
CA ASN A 267 -29.56 15.94 1.81
C ASN A 267 -28.70 14.98 0.98
N LEU A 268 -29.34 14.00 0.32
CA LEU A 268 -28.68 13.04 -0.57
C LEU A 268 -28.02 13.76 -1.76
N ALA A 269 -28.70 14.74 -2.37
CA ALA A 269 -28.17 15.53 -3.48
C ALA A 269 -26.92 16.31 -3.06
N LYS A 270 -26.94 16.97 -1.88
CA LYS A 270 -25.77 17.67 -1.33
C LYS A 270 -24.59 16.72 -1.08
N CYS A 271 -24.88 15.54 -0.54
CA CYS A 271 -23.88 14.51 -0.30
C CYS A 271 -23.28 14.00 -1.60
N TYR A 272 -24.09 13.77 -2.63
CA TYR A 272 -23.63 13.40 -3.97
C TYR A 272 -22.67 14.45 -4.56
N ASP A 273 -23.04 15.73 -4.52
CA ASP A 273 -22.19 16.80 -5.03
C ASP A 273 -20.84 16.85 -4.31
N HIS A 274 -20.83 16.63 -2.99
CA HIS A 274 -19.60 16.58 -2.20
C HIS A 274 -18.73 15.38 -2.57
N LEU A 275 -19.29 14.16 -2.58
CA LEU A 275 -18.55 12.93 -2.86
C LEU A 275 -18.08 12.84 -4.31
N SER A 276 -18.84 13.38 -5.27
CA SER A 276 -18.48 13.36 -6.69
C SER A 276 -17.18 14.11 -7.00
N GLN A 277 -16.78 15.05 -6.14
CA GLN A 277 -15.53 15.81 -6.26
C GLN A 277 -14.34 15.10 -5.60
N LYS A 278 -14.59 14.08 -4.77
CA LYS A 278 -13.53 13.34 -4.07
C LYS A 278 -12.92 12.25 -4.97
N LYS A 279 -11.67 11.91 -4.72
CA LYS A 279 -10.91 10.95 -5.51
C LYS A 279 -11.03 9.54 -4.90
N LEU A 280 -12.20 8.94 -5.08
CA LEU A 280 -12.51 7.58 -4.64
C LEU A 280 -12.66 6.66 -5.86
N PHE A 281 -11.87 5.60 -5.90
CA PHE A 281 -11.81 4.67 -7.02
C PHE A 281 -12.18 3.26 -6.56
N PHE A 282 -13.17 2.65 -7.22
CA PHE A 282 -13.62 1.29 -6.94
C PHE A 282 -13.16 0.32 -8.02
N TYR A 283 -12.78 -0.87 -7.58
CA TYR A 283 -12.52 -2.03 -8.42
C TYR A 283 -13.28 -3.22 -7.81
N ASP A 284 -14.42 -3.61 -8.40
CA ASP A 284 -15.39 -4.56 -7.87
C ASP A 284 -15.50 -5.85 -8.68
N LYS A 285 -14.37 -6.47 -8.97
CA LYS A 285 -14.35 -7.77 -9.66
C LYS A 285 -14.20 -8.91 -8.69
N SER A 286 -15.09 -9.88 -8.76
CA SER A 286 -15.19 -11.03 -7.83
C SER A 286 -13.97 -11.95 -7.79
N TYR A 287 -13.06 -11.87 -8.75
CA TYR A 287 -11.86 -12.69 -8.82
C TYR A 287 -10.66 -11.85 -9.26
N VAL A 288 -9.68 -11.71 -8.38
CA VAL A 288 -8.51 -10.89 -8.62
C VAL A 288 -7.25 -11.62 -8.16
N ARG A 289 -6.20 -11.60 -8.99
CA ARG A 289 -4.86 -12.04 -8.62
C ARG A 289 -4.07 -10.85 -8.08
N ILE A 290 -3.07 -11.14 -7.26
CA ILE A 290 -2.20 -10.10 -6.68
C ILE A 290 -1.48 -9.27 -7.76
N GLU A 291 -1.11 -9.90 -8.89
CA GLU A 291 -0.47 -9.21 -10.01
C GLU A 291 -1.41 -8.15 -10.62
N GLN A 292 -2.72 -8.44 -10.67
CA GLN A 292 -3.71 -7.50 -11.18
C GLN A 292 -3.89 -6.31 -10.24
N ILE A 293 -3.93 -6.55 -8.92
CA ILE A 293 -3.98 -5.46 -7.92
C ILE A 293 -2.75 -4.57 -8.07
N ARG A 294 -1.55 -5.17 -8.18
CA ARG A 294 -0.29 -4.44 -8.39
C ARG A 294 -0.36 -3.57 -9.65
N LEU A 295 -0.79 -4.14 -10.77
CA LEU A 295 -0.91 -3.41 -12.03
C LEU A 295 -1.90 -2.23 -11.92
N GLN A 296 -3.09 -2.48 -11.34
CA GLN A 296 -4.11 -1.44 -11.20
C GLN A 296 -3.67 -0.32 -10.24
N LEU A 297 -3.07 -0.64 -9.10
CA LEU A 297 -2.58 0.36 -8.16
C LEU A 297 -1.43 1.19 -8.73
N ARG A 298 -0.46 0.57 -9.43
CA ARG A 298 0.62 1.28 -10.13
C ARG A 298 0.06 2.23 -11.18
N LYS A 299 -0.86 1.75 -12.01
CA LYS A 299 -1.53 2.57 -13.03
C LYS A 299 -2.28 3.74 -12.38
N LEU A 300 -3.06 3.47 -11.33
CA LEU A 300 -3.82 4.51 -10.64
C LEU A 300 -2.90 5.54 -9.99
N LYS A 301 -1.81 5.10 -9.33
CA LYS A 301 -0.82 6.00 -8.71
C LYS A 301 -0.09 6.87 -9.72
N SER A 302 0.20 6.35 -10.91
CA SER A 302 0.82 7.12 -11.99
C SER A 302 -0.11 8.19 -12.57
N GLN A 303 -1.42 7.91 -12.64
CA GLN A 303 -2.44 8.85 -13.12
C GLN A 303 -2.88 9.85 -12.05
N HIS A 304 -2.88 9.42 -10.78
CA HIS A 304 -3.37 10.16 -9.62
C HIS A 304 -2.29 10.15 -8.53
N LYS A 305 -1.39 11.14 -8.57
CA LYS A 305 -0.26 11.25 -7.62
C LYS A 305 -0.74 11.41 -6.16
N GLU A 306 -1.92 11.99 -5.97
CA GLU A 306 -2.62 12.15 -4.70
C GLU A 306 -3.16 10.86 -4.10
N LEU A 307 -3.13 9.72 -4.83
CA LEU A 307 -3.50 8.42 -4.26
C LEU A 307 -2.68 8.16 -2.99
N GLY A 308 -3.35 8.14 -1.84
CA GLY A 308 -2.73 8.07 -0.53
C GLY A 308 -2.91 6.73 0.17
N ILE A 309 -3.96 5.96 -0.15
CA ILE A 309 -4.31 4.74 0.58
C ILE A 309 -5.07 3.76 -0.31
N ALA A 310 -4.93 2.46 -0.02
CA ALA A 310 -5.68 1.42 -0.70
C ALA A 310 -6.32 0.43 0.29
N PHE A 311 -7.55 0.01 0.01
CA PHE A 311 -8.32 -0.96 0.78
C PHE A 311 -8.63 -2.20 -0.06
N ILE A 312 -8.61 -3.40 0.55
CA ILE A 312 -8.88 -4.69 -0.10
C ILE A 312 -9.86 -5.49 0.76
N ASP A 313 -11.09 -5.70 0.29
CA ASP A 313 -12.12 -6.49 0.97
C ASP A 313 -12.47 -7.74 0.13
N TYR A 314 -12.05 -8.94 0.50
CA TYR A 314 -11.14 -9.39 1.53
C TYR A 314 -10.10 -10.39 0.98
N LEU A 315 -8.97 -10.53 1.64
CA LEU A 315 -7.79 -11.28 1.19
C LEU A 315 -8.07 -12.72 0.76
N GLN A 316 -8.96 -13.43 1.46
CA GLN A 316 -9.26 -14.83 1.18
C GLN A 316 -10.06 -15.05 -0.12
N LEU A 317 -10.51 -14.03 -0.83
CA LEU A 317 -11.07 -14.15 -2.19
C LEU A 317 -10.00 -14.02 -3.29
N MET A 318 -8.81 -13.56 -2.94
CA MET A 318 -7.71 -13.44 -3.88
C MET A 318 -7.09 -14.81 -4.18
N SER A 319 -6.47 -14.92 -5.34
CA SER A 319 -5.66 -16.07 -5.73
C SER A 319 -4.19 -15.70 -5.82
N GLY A 320 -3.33 -16.61 -5.33
CA GLY A 320 -1.89 -16.50 -5.49
C GLY A 320 -1.45 -16.76 -6.93
N SER A 321 -0.17 -16.52 -7.21
CA SER A 321 0.44 -16.67 -8.54
C SER A 321 0.40 -18.10 -9.08
N LYS A 322 0.38 -19.12 -8.21
CA LYS A 322 0.36 -20.53 -8.57
C LYS A 322 -0.81 -21.27 -7.91
N ALA A 323 -1.74 -21.78 -8.72
CA ALA A 323 -2.91 -22.54 -8.28
C ALA A 323 -2.57 -23.91 -7.60
N THR A 324 -1.32 -24.35 -7.65
CA THR A 324 -0.85 -25.64 -7.09
C THR A 324 -0.42 -25.58 -5.63
N LYS A 325 -0.30 -24.38 -5.03
CA LYS A 325 0.08 -24.21 -3.62
C LYS A 325 -1.09 -24.43 -2.69
N GLU A 326 -0.82 -24.88 -1.46
CA GLU A 326 -1.82 -24.93 -0.40
C GLU A 326 -2.33 -23.52 -0.05
N ARG A 327 -3.56 -23.42 0.44
CA ARG A 327 -4.23 -22.12 0.65
C ARG A 327 -3.47 -21.19 1.59
N HIS A 328 -2.89 -21.72 2.65
CA HIS A 328 -2.09 -20.94 3.60
C HIS A 328 -0.82 -20.36 2.98
N GLU A 329 -0.16 -21.09 2.07
CA GLU A 329 1.01 -20.60 1.34
C GLU A 329 0.66 -19.47 0.38
N GLN A 330 -0.50 -19.58 -0.30
CA GLN A 330 -1.00 -18.51 -1.17
C GLN A 330 -1.28 -17.23 -0.40
N ILE A 331 -1.91 -17.34 0.78
CA ILE A 331 -2.23 -16.18 1.64
C ILE A 331 -0.93 -15.52 2.15
N ALA A 332 0.06 -16.30 2.55
CA ALA A 332 1.36 -15.77 2.97
C ALA A 332 2.11 -15.07 1.81
N GLU A 333 2.04 -15.62 0.60
CA GLU A 333 2.60 -14.98 -0.60
C GLU A 333 1.90 -13.64 -0.90
N ILE A 334 0.57 -13.62 -0.89
CA ILE A 334 -0.23 -12.41 -1.11
C ILE A 334 0.11 -11.33 -0.07
N SER A 335 0.20 -11.70 1.21
CA SER A 335 0.54 -10.79 2.31
C SER A 335 1.90 -10.12 2.08
N ARG A 336 2.93 -10.92 1.76
CA ARG A 336 4.28 -10.43 1.48
C ARG A 336 4.31 -9.50 0.27
N GLU A 337 3.59 -9.85 -0.79
CA GLU A 337 3.51 -9.01 -1.98
C GLU A 337 2.78 -7.70 -1.74
N LEU A 338 1.70 -7.70 -0.94
CA LEU A 338 1.01 -6.48 -0.54
C LEU A 338 1.92 -5.58 0.31
N LYS A 339 2.70 -6.16 1.24
CA LYS A 339 3.68 -5.39 2.02
C LYS A 339 4.76 -4.77 1.14
N THR A 340 5.25 -5.50 0.15
CA THR A 340 6.22 -4.99 -0.83
C THR A 340 5.61 -3.86 -1.66
N LEU A 341 4.37 -4.05 -2.14
CA LEU A 341 3.65 -3.05 -2.92
C LEU A 341 3.35 -1.76 -2.13
N ALA A 342 3.00 -1.89 -0.85
CA ALA A 342 2.80 -0.75 0.04
C ALA A 342 4.06 0.12 0.14
N ARG A 343 5.22 -0.52 0.33
CA ARG A 343 6.53 0.17 0.37
C ARG A 343 6.90 0.79 -0.96
N GLU A 344 6.70 0.07 -2.05
CA GLU A 344 6.99 0.53 -3.40
C GLU A 344 6.20 1.79 -3.79
N LEU A 345 4.89 1.80 -3.49
CA LEU A 345 3.99 2.91 -3.82
C LEU A 345 4.00 4.02 -2.76
N GLU A 346 4.69 3.81 -1.64
CA GLU A 346 4.70 4.72 -0.48
C GLU A 346 3.29 5.08 0.02
N ILE A 347 2.38 4.09 0.03
CA ILE A 347 1.03 4.23 0.58
C ILE A 347 0.74 3.11 1.57
N PRO A 348 -0.09 3.32 2.60
CA PRO A 348 -0.65 2.23 3.38
C PRO A 348 -1.61 1.39 2.54
N ILE A 349 -1.54 0.06 2.75
CA ILE A 349 -2.51 -0.88 2.21
C ILE A 349 -3.23 -1.54 3.37
N ILE A 350 -4.55 -1.42 3.39
CA ILE A 350 -5.43 -1.99 4.40
C ILE A 350 -6.12 -3.21 3.80
N ALA A 351 -5.86 -4.39 4.35
CA ALA A 351 -6.45 -5.63 3.87
C ALA A 351 -7.35 -6.26 4.93
N LEU A 352 -8.56 -6.58 4.54
CA LEU A 352 -9.55 -7.20 5.39
C LEU A 352 -9.39 -8.71 5.36
N VAL A 353 -9.54 -9.37 6.52
CA VAL A 353 -9.45 -10.82 6.64
C VAL A 353 -10.61 -11.39 7.45
N GLN A 354 -11.05 -12.60 7.10
CA GLN A 354 -12.02 -13.33 7.86
C GLN A 354 -11.34 -14.26 8.87
N LEU A 355 -11.78 -14.20 10.13
CA LEU A 355 -11.24 -15.01 11.22
C LEU A 355 -11.78 -16.44 11.23
N ASN A 356 -11.03 -17.35 11.86
CA ASN A 356 -11.43 -18.76 12.00
C ASN A 356 -12.68 -18.90 12.88
N ARG A 357 -13.49 -19.93 12.61
CA ARG A 357 -14.67 -20.26 13.44
C ARG A 357 -14.32 -20.79 14.83
N SER A 358 -13.12 -21.31 15.01
CA SER A 358 -12.67 -21.90 16.29
C SER A 358 -12.78 -20.93 17.47
N LEU A 359 -12.66 -19.61 17.23
CA LEU A 359 -12.82 -18.60 18.27
C LEU A 359 -14.23 -18.61 18.91
N GLU A 360 -15.27 -19.06 18.17
CA GLU A 360 -16.64 -19.12 18.68
C GLU A 360 -16.84 -20.19 19.78
N ASN A 361 -15.88 -21.13 19.89
CA ASN A 361 -15.89 -22.20 20.90
C ASN A 361 -15.20 -21.81 22.21
N ARG A 362 -14.53 -20.63 22.28
CA ARG A 362 -13.90 -20.14 23.49
C ARG A 362 -14.91 -19.44 24.41
N ASP A 363 -14.62 -19.38 25.71
CA ASP A 363 -15.40 -18.60 26.66
C ASP A 363 -15.31 -17.11 26.34
N ASP A 364 -14.08 -16.59 26.22
CA ASP A 364 -13.83 -15.25 25.69
C ASP A 364 -13.73 -15.32 24.16
N LYS A 365 -14.67 -14.66 23.49
CA LYS A 365 -14.80 -14.62 22.05
C LYS A 365 -14.09 -13.41 21.43
N ARG A 366 -13.28 -12.66 22.21
CA ARG A 366 -12.41 -11.62 21.66
C ARG A 366 -11.33 -12.25 20.79
N PRO A 367 -11.15 -11.77 19.56
CA PRO A 367 -10.15 -12.31 18.65
C PRO A 367 -8.71 -12.09 19.14
N ILE A 368 -7.84 -13.05 18.84
CA ILE A 368 -6.40 -13.01 19.07
C ILE A 368 -5.65 -13.33 17.77
N LEU A 369 -4.34 -13.05 17.69
CA LEU A 369 -3.55 -13.21 16.46
C LEU A 369 -3.66 -14.62 15.85
N SER A 370 -3.70 -15.67 16.65
CA SER A 370 -3.86 -17.06 16.18
C SER A 370 -5.21 -17.37 15.53
N ASP A 371 -6.19 -16.46 15.62
CA ASP A 371 -7.51 -16.63 14.98
C ASP A 371 -7.52 -16.21 13.51
N ILE A 372 -6.47 -15.56 13.03
CA ILE A 372 -6.32 -15.30 11.60
C ILE A 372 -6.07 -16.65 10.92
N LYS A 373 -6.97 -17.09 10.08
CA LYS A 373 -6.93 -18.39 9.39
C LYS A 373 -5.72 -18.48 8.46
N ASP A 374 -4.96 -19.58 8.55
CA ASP A 374 -3.84 -19.92 7.64
C ASP A 374 -2.69 -18.88 7.60
N SER A 375 -2.32 -18.24 8.73
CA SER A 375 -1.75 -16.91 8.73
C SER A 375 -0.41 -16.65 9.41
N GLY A 376 0.43 -17.64 9.62
CA GLY A 376 1.81 -17.35 10.10
C GLY A 376 2.52 -16.26 9.28
N GLY A 377 2.23 -16.16 7.96
CA GLY A 377 2.75 -15.13 7.07
C GLY A 377 2.13 -13.75 7.30
N ILE A 378 0.79 -13.65 7.40
CA ILE A 378 0.11 -12.36 7.61
C ILE A 378 0.57 -11.70 8.90
N GLU A 379 0.66 -12.48 10.00
CA GLU A 379 1.13 -11.95 11.26
C GLU A 379 2.55 -11.38 11.17
N GLN A 380 3.44 -12.04 10.42
CA GLN A 380 4.83 -11.58 10.25
C GLN A 380 4.92 -10.31 9.39
N ASP A 381 4.17 -10.23 8.29
CA ASP A 381 4.27 -9.16 7.30
C ASP A 381 3.55 -7.88 7.73
N ALA A 382 2.41 -8.00 8.44
CA ALA A 382 1.61 -6.86 8.87
C ALA A 382 2.35 -5.97 9.90
N ASP A 383 2.21 -4.65 9.73
CA ASP A 383 2.70 -3.67 10.70
C ASP A 383 1.67 -3.44 11.81
N ILE A 384 0.39 -3.41 11.45
CA ILE A 384 -0.73 -3.23 12.37
C ILE A 384 -1.74 -4.34 12.11
N VAL A 385 -2.26 -4.94 13.19
CA VAL A 385 -3.37 -5.90 13.13
C VAL A 385 -4.47 -5.41 14.07
N LEU A 386 -5.63 -5.18 13.48
CA LEU A 386 -6.85 -4.75 14.17
C LEU A 386 -7.88 -5.87 14.14
N PHE A 387 -8.55 -6.11 15.25
CA PHE A 387 -9.69 -7.01 15.30
C PHE A 387 -10.95 -6.30 15.70
N LEU A 388 -12.08 -6.72 15.13
CA LEU A 388 -13.40 -6.24 15.51
C LEU A 388 -14.10 -7.25 16.39
N TYR A 389 -14.68 -6.76 17.49
CA TYR A 389 -15.52 -7.53 18.38
C TYR A 389 -16.79 -6.75 18.73
N ARG A 390 -17.94 -7.41 18.61
CA ARG A 390 -19.25 -6.91 19.02
C ARG A 390 -19.92 -7.96 19.90
N GLY A 391 -19.98 -7.71 21.19
CA GLY A 391 -20.52 -8.64 22.20
C GLY A 391 -21.98 -8.97 21.93
N TYR A 392 -22.78 -7.99 21.54
CA TYR A 392 -24.20 -8.13 21.23
C TYR A 392 -24.50 -9.21 20.17
N ILE A 393 -23.68 -9.29 19.13
CA ILE A 393 -23.84 -10.31 18.07
C ILE A 393 -23.67 -11.73 18.65
N TYR A 394 -22.73 -11.92 19.55
CA TYR A 394 -22.52 -13.22 20.19
C TYR A 394 -23.64 -13.55 21.18
N GLN A 395 -24.13 -12.56 21.93
CA GLN A 395 -25.30 -12.73 22.79
C GLN A 395 -26.52 -13.16 21.97
N MET A 396 -26.86 -12.45 20.91
CA MET A 396 -27.97 -12.81 20.03
C MET A 396 -27.87 -14.25 19.49
N ARG A 397 -26.68 -14.65 19.02
CA ARG A 397 -26.46 -16.01 18.52
C ARG A 397 -26.59 -17.07 19.62
N ALA A 398 -26.13 -16.78 20.83
CA ALA A 398 -26.26 -17.68 21.96
C ALA A 398 -27.73 -17.88 22.36
N GLU A 399 -28.53 -16.82 22.36
CA GLU A 399 -29.96 -16.85 22.63
C GLU A 399 -30.71 -17.68 21.56
N ASP A 400 -30.44 -17.42 20.28
CA ASP A 400 -31.05 -18.18 19.16
C ASP A 400 -30.71 -19.68 19.27
N ASN A 401 -29.41 -20.00 19.51
CA ASN A 401 -28.97 -21.38 19.72
C ASN A 401 -29.66 -22.06 20.92
N LYS A 402 -29.87 -21.31 22.02
CA LYS A 402 -30.57 -21.82 23.21
C LYS A 402 -32.02 -22.12 22.92
N ILE A 403 -32.73 -21.25 22.19
CA ILE A 403 -34.10 -21.43 21.75
C ILE A 403 -34.20 -22.69 20.87
N ASP A 404 -33.31 -22.85 19.90
CA ASP A 404 -33.30 -24.01 19.00
C ASP A 404 -32.98 -25.31 19.74
N LYS A 405 -32.12 -25.27 20.76
CA LYS A 405 -31.83 -26.43 21.60
C LYS A 405 -33.06 -26.86 22.41
N LEU A 406 -33.75 -25.90 23.05
CA LEU A 406 -34.99 -26.18 23.80
C LEU A 406 -36.08 -26.78 22.91
N LYS A 407 -36.24 -26.27 21.68
CA LYS A 407 -37.17 -26.86 20.68
C LYS A 407 -36.82 -28.30 20.36
N LYS A 408 -35.55 -28.63 20.15
CA LYS A 408 -35.07 -29.99 19.86
C LYS A 408 -35.24 -30.95 21.05
N GLU A 409 -35.13 -30.44 22.28
CA GLU A 409 -35.34 -31.19 23.50
C GLU A 409 -36.85 -31.41 23.81
N GLY A 410 -37.78 -30.86 23.01
CA GLY A 410 -39.21 -30.96 23.20
C GLY A 410 -39.78 -30.01 24.27
N LYS A 411 -38.96 -29.09 24.79
CA LYS A 411 -39.35 -28.08 25.79
C LYS A 411 -39.96 -26.86 25.13
N ILE A 412 -41.12 -27.05 24.50
CA ILE A 412 -41.75 -26.05 23.62
C ILE A 412 -42.16 -24.81 24.41
N GLU A 413 -42.70 -24.94 25.61
CA GLU A 413 -43.15 -23.82 26.45
C GLU A 413 -41.98 -22.94 26.87
N GLU A 414 -40.90 -23.55 27.39
CA GLU A 414 -39.65 -22.80 27.75
C GLU A 414 -39.02 -22.09 26.54
N ALA A 415 -39.08 -22.74 25.35
CA ALA A 415 -38.59 -22.14 24.11
C ALA A 415 -39.42 -20.94 23.65
N GLN A 416 -40.74 -21.00 23.82
CA GLN A 416 -41.64 -19.89 23.52
C GLN A 416 -41.48 -18.71 24.46
N GLU A 417 -41.36 -18.97 25.76
CA GLU A 417 -41.15 -17.94 26.77
C GLU A 417 -39.83 -17.20 26.52
N LEU A 418 -38.72 -17.93 26.29
CA LEU A 418 -37.43 -17.35 25.95
C LEU A 418 -37.47 -16.56 24.65
N HIS A 419 -38.18 -17.09 23.62
CA HIS A 419 -38.32 -16.37 22.34
C HIS A 419 -39.08 -15.05 22.50
N LEU A 420 -40.13 -15.00 23.29
CA LEU A 420 -40.87 -13.76 23.57
C LEU A 420 -40.02 -12.76 24.30
N LYS A 421 -39.27 -13.19 25.31
CA LYS A 421 -38.33 -12.32 26.05
C LYS A 421 -37.25 -11.72 25.13
N VAL A 422 -36.56 -12.55 24.35
CA VAL A 422 -35.55 -12.14 23.40
C VAL A 422 -36.11 -11.20 22.32
N HIS A 423 -37.33 -11.48 21.85
CA HIS A 423 -37.99 -10.62 20.87
C HIS A 423 -38.30 -9.23 21.45
N GLU A 424 -38.74 -9.15 22.71
CA GLU A 424 -39.00 -7.88 23.37
C GLU A 424 -37.70 -7.09 23.63
N GLU A 425 -36.65 -7.75 24.07
CA GLU A 425 -35.33 -7.11 24.24
C GLU A 425 -34.79 -6.55 22.90
N ARG A 426 -34.92 -7.30 21.81
CA ARG A 426 -34.52 -6.84 20.46
C ARG A 426 -35.41 -5.68 19.96
N ARG A 427 -36.69 -5.68 20.33
CA ARG A 427 -37.62 -4.60 20.01
C ARG A 427 -37.23 -3.31 20.73
N ILE A 428 -36.91 -3.40 22.03
CA ILE A 428 -36.46 -2.25 22.82
C ILE A 428 -35.12 -1.74 22.27
N HIS A 429 -34.18 -2.62 21.96
CA HIS A 429 -32.91 -2.25 21.36
C HIS A 429 -33.13 -1.50 20.02
N LYS A 430 -34.03 -1.97 19.19
CA LYS A 430 -34.39 -1.28 17.94
C LYS A 430 -35.03 0.10 18.17
N GLN A 431 -35.87 0.23 19.21
CA GLN A 431 -36.49 1.51 19.59
C GLN A 431 -35.43 2.52 20.11
N ASN A 432 -34.39 2.03 20.77
CA ASN A 432 -33.25 2.82 21.26
C ASN A 432 -32.19 3.14 20.17
N GLY A 433 -32.53 2.97 18.88
CA GLY A 433 -31.69 3.34 17.76
C GLY A 433 -30.70 2.25 17.32
N SER A 434 -30.76 1.02 17.87
CA SER A 434 -29.85 -0.10 17.54
C SER A 434 -28.36 0.28 17.60
N ILE A 435 -27.97 1.05 18.60
CA ILE A 435 -26.58 1.38 18.87
C ILE A 435 -25.98 0.30 19.77
N GLU A 436 -24.86 -0.26 19.37
CA GLU A 436 -24.19 -1.37 20.03
C GLU A 436 -22.76 -0.97 20.43
N GLU A 437 -22.32 -1.44 21.58
CA GLU A 437 -20.90 -1.35 21.97
C GLU A 437 -20.07 -2.27 21.06
N ALA A 438 -18.94 -1.75 20.63
CA ALA A 438 -17.99 -2.44 19.76
C ALA A 438 -16.56 -2.15 20.20
N GLU A 439 -15.69 -3.10 19.95
CA GLU A 439 -14.28 -3.00 20.29
C GLU A 439 -13.44 -3.11 19.02
N ILE A 440 -12.47 -2.20 18.86
CA ILE A 440 -11.39 -2.32 17.89
C ILE A 440 -10.13 -2.71 18.68
N ILE A 441 -9.74 -3.97 18.60
CA ILE A 441 -8.59 -4.51 19.34
C ILE A 441 -7.34 -4.33 18.50
N VAL A 442 -6.40 -3.50 18.95
CA VAL A 442 -5.07 -3.34 18.35
C VAL A 442 -4.20 -4.50 18.85
N ALA A 443 -4.24 -5.63 18.14
CA ALA A 443 -3.56 -6.87 18.55
C ALA A 443 -2.06 -6.85 18.19
N LYS A 444 -1.66 -6.08 17.19
CA LYS A 444 -0.27 -5.85 16.81
C LYS A 444 -0.10 -4.41 16.33
N ASN A 445 0.98 -3.77 16.78
CA ASN A 445 1.43 -2.49 16.29
C ASN A 445 2.96 -2.44 16.38
N ARG A 446 3.65 -2.40 15.22
CA ARG A 446 5.13 -2.38 15.19
C ARG A 446 5.71 -1.06 15.71
N ASN A 447 4.96 0.02 15.56
CA ASN A 447 5.46 1.38 15.84
C ASN A 447 4.79 2.01 17.05
N GLY A 448 3.99 1.26 17.82
CA GLY A 448 3.24 1.80 18.95
C GLY A 448 2.72 0.72 19.89
N ALA A 449 1.85 1.12 20.81
CA ALA A 449 1.24 0.24 21.80
C ALA A 449 0.12 -0.63 21.20
N THR A 450 -0.16 -1.74 21.87
CA THR A 450 -1.36 -2.56 21.64
C THR A 450 -2.40 -2.23 22.72
N GLY A 451 -3.68 -2.48 22.45
CA GLY A 451 -4.75 -2.20 23.38
C GLY A 451 -6.12 -2.36 22.74
N THR A 452 -7.15 -1.88 23.43
CA THR A 452 -8.53 -1.94 22.95
C THR A 452 -9.11 -0.54 22.88
N VAL A 453 -9.66 -0.19 21.73
CA VAL A 453 -10.41 1.03 21.50
C VAL A 453 -11.90 0.70 21.55
N TYR A 454 -12.62 1.38 22.44
CA TYR A 454 -14.06 1.22 22.59
C TYR A 454 -14.77 2.17 21.64
N THR A 455 -15.73 1.64 20.89
CA THR A 455 -16.50 2.36 19.89
C THR A 455 -17.96 1.97 19.99
N ARG A 456 -18.81 2.66 19.25
CA ARG A 456 -20.23 2.29 19.06
C ARG A 456 -20.47 1.89 17.63
N PHE A 457 -21.30 0.88 17.42
CA PHE A 457 -21.79 0.54 16.08
C PHE A 457 -23.24 0.95 15.96
N ASN A 458 -23.52 1.87 15.04
CA ASN A 458 -24.86 2.35 14.72
C ASN A 458 -25.41 1.51 13.56
N ALA A 459 -26.20 0.50 13.88
CA ALA A 459 -26.64 -0.50 12.90
C ALA A 459 -27.51 0.06 11.78
N PRO A 460 -28.50 0.97 12.01
CA PRO A 460 -29.29 1.60 10.96
C PRO A 460 -28.47 2.27 9.87
N PHE A 461 -27.36 2.91 10.24
CA PHE A 461 -26.49 3.66 9.32
C PHE A 461 -25.22 2.87 8.96
N THR A 462 -25.11 1.62 9.45
CA THR A 462 -23.95 0.73 9.24
C THR A 462 -22.61 1.40 9.55
N ARG A 463 -22.54 2.23 10.60
CA ARG A 463 -21.45 3.15 10.95
C ARG A 463 -20.86 2.82 12.32
N TYR A 464 -19.53 2.90 12.42
CA TYR A 464 -18.82 2.96 13.70
C TYR A 464 -18.66 4.42 14.13
N GLU A 465 -18.73 4.68 15.41
CA GLU A 465 -18.61 6.00 16.02
C GLU A 465 -17.70 5.94 17.24
N ASP A 466 -16.94 7.01 17.50
CA ASP A 466 -16.19 7.15 18.73
C ASP A 466 -17.13 7.15 19.96
N MET A 467 -16.65 6.60 21.08
CA MET A 467 -17.36 6.75 22.35
C MET A 467 -17.22 8.19 22.86
N PRO A 468 -18.29 8.80 23.41
CA PRO A 468 -18.17 10.09 24.09
C PRO A 468 -17.14 10.03 25.21
N MET A 469 -16.32 11.08 25.36
CA MET A 469 -15.21 11.11 26.33
C MET A 469 -15.65 10.95 27.81
N ASP A 470 -16.92 11.17 28.14
CA ASP A 470 -17.41 11.16 29.53
C ASP A 470 -17.80 9.78 30.07
N SER A 471 -17.67 8.68 29.30
CA SER A 471 -18.19 7.36 29.69
C SER A 471 -17.18 6.41 30.34
N HIS A 472 -15.90 6.77 30.50
CA HIS A 472 -14.85 5.87 31.03
C HIS A 472 -13.98 6.48 32.17
N LEU A 473 -14.56 7.33 33.04
CA LEU A 473 -13.85 7.82 34.22
C LEU A 473 -14.00 6.92 35.47
N GLU A 474 -14.58 5.74 35.36
CA GLU A 474 -14.59 4.75 36.44
C GLU A 474 -13.92 3.46 35.98
N GLU A 475 -12.75 3.15 36.59
CA GLU A 475 -11.85 2.00 36.45
C GLU A 475 -10.61 2.19 35.57
N GLY A 476 -9.70 3.03 36.02
CA GLY A 476 -8.32 3.08 35.53
C GLY A 476 -7.32 3.05 36.66
N GLN A 477 -6.71 1.92 36.89
CA GLN A 477 -5.47 1.85 37.68
C GLN A 477 -4.40 2.67 36.99
N GLU A 478 -3.95 3.74 37.62
CA GLU A 478 -2.74 4.47 37.28
C GLU A 478 -1.51 3.53 37.35
N THR A 479 -1.04 3.05 36.23
CA THR A 479 0.34 2.55 36.13
C THR A 479 1.25 3.73 35.94
N LYS A 480 1.83 4.25 37.01
CA LYS A 480 2.99 5.14 36.92
C LYS A 480 4.15 4.37 36.30
N VAL A 481 4.57 4.79 35.14
CA VAL A 481 5.85 4.37 34.56
C VAL A 481 6.87 5.40 35.03
N ASP A 482 7.70 5.03 36.02
CA ASP A 482 8.89 5.80 36.40
C ASP A 482 9.93 5.68 35.28
N TYR A 483 10.23 6.80 34.64
CA TYR A 483 11.40 6.93 33.78
C TYR A 483 12.61 7.31 34.63
N ASP A 484 13.42 6.33 35.01
CA ASP A 484 14.76 6.60 35.50
C ASP A 484 15.64 7.03 34.31
N ILE A 485 15.92 8.32 34.26
CA ILE A 485 16.93 8.89 33.36
C ILE A 485 18.31 8.56 33.97
N VAL A 486 18.96 7.56 33.41
CA VAL A 486 20.39 7.31 33.69
C VAL A 486 21.21 8.33 32.89
N THR A 487 21.64 9.38 33.57
CA THR A 487 22.75 10.25 33.13
C THR A 487 24.06 9.63 33.59
N THR A 488 24.86 9.14 32.65
CA THR A 488 26.34 9.15 32.72
C THR A 488 26.90 9.21 31.32
#